data_2993bac5f1799ddff82b8404c5106ef6
#
_entry.id   2993bac5f1799ddff82b8404c5106ef6
#
_cell.length_a   1.000
_cell.length_b   1.000
_cell.length_c   1.000
_cell.angle_alpha   90.00
_cell.angle_beta   90.00
_cell.angle_gamma   90.00
#
_symmetry.space_group_name_H-M   'P 1'
#
loop_
_entity.id
_entity.type
_entity.pdbx_description
1 polymer ?
#
loop_
_entity_poly.entity_id
_entity_poly.type
_entity_poly.pdbx_seq_one_letter_code
_entity_poly.pdbx_strand_id
1 'polypeptide(L)'
;VDISPCGHEFSISLQQMRSENDLYKRIAYVLCELLPDIPIAMYLAPSLSEKETLKLLTLSSVAQPPDLQYLIARAETLKNQQILHGDNHYCIVLRKNRSIMGLLWIGEKIPMSRCYLVGHLINVFYHQLNTLALSRIDPLTQLLNRQTFDDKVIEITTGDGFIVEREQQGIRHWYLALFDIDHFKVVNDNFGHVIGDEVLLLVAQQLKDNFRAEDFVFRYGGEEFAVLFQSHDGDEANRLLNRVRSVVAEFNFPQVNHLTISIGFTLLDDICQVSELVHEADLALYHAKKHGRNRVVDFEELGIAGQAKAETDIELF
;
A
#
# COMPACT_ATOMS: atom_id res chain seq x y z
N VAL A 1 20.41 10.87 37.46
CA VAL A 1 20.70 10.22 36.15
C VAL A 1 19.71 10.77 35.19
N ASP A 2 20.17 11.71 34.38
CA ASP A 2 19.40 12.39 33.35
C ASP A 2 18.76 11.38 32.41
N ILE A 3 17.48 11.16 32.55
CA ILE A 3 16.62 10.59 31.52
C ILE A 3 16.23 11.80 30.67
N SER A 4 17.08 12.05 29.84
CA SER A 4 17.35 13.23 29.09
C SER A 4 16.40 13.45 27.91
N PRO A 5 16.54 14.62 27.29
CA PRO A 5 15.84 15.07 26.08
C PRO A 5 15.80 14.01 24.95
N CYS A 6 16.71 13.06 24.95
CA CYS A 6 16.88 12.02 23.94
C CYS A 6 15.62 11.15 23.67
N GLY A 7 14.92 10.68 24.70
CA GLY A 7 13.71 9.83 24.49
C GLY A 7 12.54 10.59 23.89
N HIS A 8 12.37 11.86 24.26
CA HIS A 8 11.34 12.71 23.70
C HIS A 8 11.65 13.11 22.25
N GLU A 9 12.91 13.45 21.96
CA GLU A 9 13.38 13.77 20.60
C GLU A 9 13.23 12.58 19.66
N PHE A 10 13.54 11.36 20.12
CA PHE A 10 13.32 10.15 19.32
C PHE A 10 11.84 9.90 19.05
N SER A 11 10.97 10.08 20.04
CA SER A 11 9.53 9.93 19.84
C SER A 11 9.00 10.92 18.80
N ILE A 12 9.38 12.20 18.89
CA ILE A 12 9.00 13.22 17.89
C ILE A 12 9.52 12.84 16.50
N SER A 13 10.78 12.42 16.40
CA SER A 13 11.38 12.05 15.11
C SER A 13 10.67 10.88 14.44
N LEU A 14 10.19 9.89 15.21
CA LEU A 14 9.38 8.79 14.67
C LEU A 14 8.01 9.26 14.19
N GLN A 15 7.35 10.15 14.95
CA GLN A 15 6.03 10.70 14.59
C GLN A 15 6.07 11.60 13.34
N GLN A 16 7.23 12.16 13.01
CA GLN A 16 7.41 13.00 11.82
C GLN A 16 7.62 12.21 10.52
N MET A 17 7.87 10.91 10.60
CA MET A 17 8.07 10.07 9.41
C MET A 17 6.76 9.92 8.65
N ARG A 18 6.82 10.13 7.33
CA ARG A 18 5.66 10.10 6.43
C ARG A 18 5.63 8.87 5.52
N SER A 19 6.73 8.11 5.45
CA SER A 19 6.78 6.84 4.75
C SER A 19 7.15 5.70 5.70
N GLU A 20 6.69 4.48 5.40
CA GLU A 20 7.05 3.31 6.20
C GLU A 20 8.54 3.01 6.12
N ASN A 21 9.15 3.16 4.94
CA ASN A 21 10.56 2.90 4.73
C ASN A 21 11.44 3.82 5.59
N ASP A 22 11.12 5.13 5.64
CA ASP A 22 11.82 6.07 6.51
C ASP A 22 11.60 5.75 7.99
N LEU A 23 10.37 5.35 8.34
CA LEU A 23 10.04 4.94 9.71
C LEU A 23 10.82 3.69 10.12
N TYR A 24 10.98 2.69 9.23
CA TYR A 24 11.79 1.50 9.48
C TYR A 24 13.28 1.84 9.64
N LYS A 25 13.84 2.67 8.77
CA LYS A 25 15.23 3.14 8.89
C LYS A 25 15.45 3.90 10.18
N ARG A 26 14.47 4.76 10.55
CA ARG A 26 14.58 5.58 11.76
C ARG A 26 14.52 4.76 13.04
N ILE A 27 13.60 3.79 13.15
CA ILE A 27 13.55 2.94 14.35
C ILE A 27 14.80 2.09 14.51
N ALA A 28 15.34 1.54 13.41
CA ALA A 28 16.58 0.78 13.43
C ALA A 28 17.75 1.64 13.95
N TYR A 29 17.88 2.88 13.45
CA TYR A 29 18.90 3.83 13.93
C TYR A 29 18.73 4.14 15.42
N VAL A 30 17.51 4.46 15.86
CA VAL A 30 17.21 4.79 17.27
C VAL A 30 17.55 3.61 18.19
N LEU A 31 17.22 2.38 17.78
CA LEU A 31 17.53 1.19 18.57
C LEU A 31 19.05 0.98 18.69
N CYS A 32 19.82 1.16 17.61
CA CYS A 32 21.27 1.07 17.64
C CYS A 32 21.91 2.15 18.55
N GLU A 33 21.33 3.34 18.58
CA GLU A 33 21.85 4.45 19.40
C GLU A 33 21.54 4.26 20.89
N LEU A 34 20.35 3.72 21.23
CA LEU A 34 19.95 3.45 22.60
C LEU A 34 20.57 2.17 23.18
N LEU A 35 20.91 1.24 22.34
CA LEU A 35 21.41 -0.09 22.68
C LEU A 35 22.75 -0.36 21.99
N PRO A 36 23.77 0.51 22.17
CA PRO A 36 25.08 0.30 21.54
C PRO A 36 25.68 -1.02 22.05
N ASP A 37 26.23 -1.80 21.12
CA ASP A 37 26.89 -3.09 21.38
C ASP A 37 25.98 -4.20 21.95
N ILE A 38 24.67 -3.95 22.08
CA ILE A 38 23.71 -4.95 22.56
C ILE A 38 23.14 -5.72 21.35
N PRO A 39 23.15 -7.07 21.40
CA PRO A 39 22.52 -7.86 20.36
C PRO A 39 20.98 -7.62 20.30
N ILE A 40 20.48 -7.19 19.16
CA ILE A 40 19.04 -6.98 18.91
C ILE A 40 18.60 -7.67 17.64
N ALA A 41 17.35 -8.15 17.62
CA ALA A 41 16.65 -8.60 16.43
C ALA A 41 15.20 -8.14 16.48
N MET A 42 14.75 -7.45 15.45
CA MET A 42 13.37 -6.98 15.32
C MET A 42 12.67 -7.67 14.15
N TYR A 43 11.49 -8.20 14.43
CA TYR A 43 10.63 -8.88 13.47
C TYR A 43 9.30 -8.15 13.40
N LEU A 44 8.76 -7.98 12.20
CA LEU A 44 7.46 -7.34 11.94
C LEU A 44 6.65 -8.12 10.92
N ALA A 45 5.32 -8.01 11.02
CA ALA A 45 4.41 -8.44 9.97
C ALA A 45 4.44 -7.43 8.81
N PRO A 46 4.69 -7.84 7.56
CA PRO A 46 4.90 -6.93 6.43
C PRO A 46 3.74 -5.99 6.14
N SER A 47 2.50 -6.44 6.27
CA SER A 47 1.30 -5.63 5.97
C SER A 47 0.47 -5.30 7.20
N LEU A 48 0.97 -5.54 8.42
CA LEU A 48 0.19 -5.45 9.65
C LEU A 48 -1.10 -6.31 9.64
N SER A 49 -1.13 -7.33 8.76
CA SER A 49 -2.21 -8.31 8.68
C SER A 49 -2.04 -9.40 9.75
N GLU A 50 -3.14 -9.77 10.41
CA GLU A 50 -3.14 -10.78 11.49
C GLU A 50 -2.76 -12.21 11.03
N LYS A 51 -2.66 -12.44 9.71
CA LYS A 51 -2.38 -13.77 9.11
C LYS A 51 -0.98 -13.91 8.54
N GLU A 52 -0.15 -12.87 8.61
CA GLU A 52 1.15 -12.90 7.97
C GLU A 52 2.28 -13.36 8.90
N THR A 53 3.26 -14.04 8.30
CA THR A 53 4.47 -14.47 8.99
C THR A 53 5.37 -13.27 9.28
N LEU A 54 5.87 -13.16 10.50
CA LEU A 54 6.80 -12.10 10.88
C LEU A 54 8.10 -12.23 10.07
N LYS A 55 8.57 -11.13 9.49
CA LYS A 55 9.84 -11.02 8.77
C LYS A 55 10.86 -10.23 9.59
N LEU A 56 12.13 -10.58 9.44
CA LEU A 56 13.22 -9.87 10.08
C LEU A 56 13.34 -8.46 9.47
N LEU A 57 13.23 -7.43 10.31
CA LEU A 57 13.41 -6.04 9.91
C LEU A 57 14.85 -5.57 10.12
N THR A 58 15.43 -5.84 11.30
CA THR A 58 16.81 -5.46 11.64
C THR A 58 17.44 -6.49 12.54
N LEU A 59 18.74 -6.67 12.36
CA LEU A 59 19.58 -7.60 13.12
C LEU A 59 20.94 -6.94 13.37
N SER A 60 21.36 -6.83 14.62
CA SER A 60 22.73 -6.37 14.91
C SER A 60 23.75 -7.47 14.54
N SER A 61 24.96 -7.05 14.17
CA SER A 61 26.02 -7.95 13.65
C SER A 61 26.45 -9.07 14.61
N VAL A 62 26.20 -8.90 15.90
CA VAL A 62 26.55 -9.87 16.95
C VAL A 62 25.33 -10.65 17.46
N ALA A 63 24.14 -10.42 16.88
CA ALA A 63 22.91 -11.03 17.36
C ALA A 63 22.80 -12.50 16.94
N GLN A 64 22.52 -13.36 17.91
CA GLN A 64 22.11 -14.74 17.70
C GLN A 64 20.77 -14.97 18.43
N PRO A 65 19.64 -14.45 17.85
CA PRO A 65 18.35 -14.61 18.48
C PRO A 65 17.94 -16.09 18.52
N PRO A 66 17.12 -16.50 19.51
CA PRO A 66 16.45 -17.78 19.49
C PRO A 66 15.59 -17.92 18.23
N ASP A 67 15.20 -19.16 17.91
CA ASP A 67 14.30 -19.42 16.78
C ASP A 67 13.01 -18.57 16.89
N LEU A 68 12.60 -17.98 15.79
CA LEU A 68 11.42 -17.10 15.74
C LEU A 68 10.15 -17.82 16.20
N GLN A 69 9.99 -19.11 15.83
CA GLN A 69 8.84 -19.92 16.25
C GLN A 69 8.79 -20.08 17.79
N TYR A 70 9.95 -20.26 18.42
CA TYR A 70 10.04 -20.31 19.87
C TYR A 70 9.61 -18.98 20.52
N LEU A 71 10.06 -17.84 19.95
CA LEU A 71 9.68 -16.51 20.46
C LEU A 71 8.18 -16.25 20.32
N ILE A 72 7.59 -16.65 19.20
CA ILE A 72 6.15 -16.53 18.95
C ILE A 72 5.36 -17.38 19.94
N ALA A 73 5.69 -18.68 20.07
CA ALA A 73 4.99 -19.59 20.97
C ALA A 73 5.03 -19.09 22.44
N ARG A 74 6.18 -18.56 22.87
CA ARG A 74 6.32 -17.96 24.21
C ARG A 74 5.46 -16.70 24.36
N ALA A 75 5.43 -15.85 23.33
CA ALA A 75 4.60 -14.66 23.33
C ALA A 75 3.11 -14.99 23.36
N GLU A 76 2.66 -16.04 22.67
CA GLU A 76 1.28 -16.53 22.70
C GLU A 76 0.87 -17.07 24.07
N THR A 77 1.78 -17.75 24.75
CA THR A 77 1.53 -18.30 26.11
C THR A 77 1.32 -17.16 27.11
N LEU A 78 2.04 -16.05 26.99
CA LEU A 78 2.03 -14.92 27.92
C LEU A 78 1.20 -13.74 27.37
N LYS A 79 -0.05 -13.98 27.03
CA LYS A 79 -0.96 -13.09 26.26
C LYS A 79 -1.05 -11.64 26.76
N ASN A 80 -0.82 -11.40 28.05
CA ASN A 80 -1.00 -10.08 28.68
C ASN A 80 0.32 -9.36 28.96
N GLN A 81 1.48 -9.93 28.63
CA GLN A 81 2.77 -9.31 28.86
C GLN A 81 3.31 -8.68 27.59
N GLN A 82 3.70 -7.42 27.66
CA GLN A 82 4.40 -6.72 26.59
C GLN A 82 5.91 -7.03 26.60
N ILE A 83 6.48 -7.29 27.76
CA ILE A 83 7.90 -7.61 27.94
C ILE A 83 8.02 -9.02 28.51
N LEU A 84 8.61 -9.90 27.74
CA LEU A 84 8.90 -11.28 28.14
C LEU A 84 10.32 -11.35 28.69
N HIS A 85 10.48 -11.93 29.86
CA HIS A 85 11.78 -12.13 30.49
C HIS A 85 12.33 -13.51 30.14
N GLY A 86 13.52 -13.56 29.52
CA GLY A 86 14.33 -14.77 29.42
C GLY A 86 15.41 -14.81 30.51
N ASP A 87 16.24 -15.87 30.47
CA ASP A 87 17.32 -16.03 31.44
C ASP A 87 18.35 -14.89 31.34
N ASN A 88 18.72 -14.51 30.13
CA ASN A 88 19.66 -13.41 29.86
C ASN A 88 19.20 -12.48 28.73
N HIS A 89 17.94 -12.43 28.41
CA HIS A 89 17.41 -11.62 27.33
C HIS A 89 16.01 -11.08 27.67
N TYR A 90 15.57 -10.07 26.89
CA TYR A 90 14.19 -9.59 26.88
C TYR A 90 13.59 -9.78 25.50
N CYS A 91 12.26 -9.90 25.43
CA CYS A 91 11.51 -9.83 24.20
C CYS A 91 10.33 -8.89 24.37
N ILE A 92 10.30 -7.80 23.62
CA ILE A 92 9.17 -6.85 23.60
C ILE A 92 8.21 -7.30 22.49
N VAL A 93 6.92 -7.46 22.84
CA VAL A 93 5.88 -7.98 21.95
C VAL A 93 4.96 -6.84 21.54
N LEU A 94 4.82 -6.63 20.24
CA LEU A 94 3.84 -5.73 19.65
C LEU A 94 2.57 -6.51 19.33
N ARG A 95 1.41 -6.03 19.77
CA ARG A 95 0.12 -6.70 19.56
C ARG A 95 -0.94 -5.75 19.03
N LYS A 96 -1.81 -6.31 18.18
CA LYS A 96 -3.06 -5.69 17.73
C LYS A 96 -4.18 -6.74 17.85
N ASN A 97 -5.27 -6.41 18.51
CA ASN A 97 -6.42 -7.30 18.70
C ASN A 97 -6.05 -8.73 19.17
N ARG A 98 -5.06 -8.87 20.06
CA ARG A 98 -4.46 -10.11 20.56
C ARG A 98 -3.50 -10.82 19.60
N SER A 99 -3.40 -10.45 18.33
CA SER A 99 -2.44 -11.00 17.38
C SER A 99 -1.06 -10.35 17.57
N ILE A 100 0.00 -11.13 17.34
CA ILE A 100 1.38 -10.67 17.41
C ILE A 100 1.73 -10.02 16.07
N MET A 101 2.00 -8.72 16.10
CA MET A 101 2.36 -7.93 14.92
C MET A 101 3.86 -7.70 14.81
N GLY A 102 4.58 -7.88 15.90
CA GLY A 102 6.03 -7.73 15.91
C GLY A 102 6.65 -8.20 17.20
N LEU A 103 7.94 -8.48 17.13
CA LEU A 103 8.80 -8.88 18.24
C LEU A 103 10.13 -8.14 18.18
N LEU A 104 10.57 -7.55 19.29
CA LEU A 104 11.94 -7.07 19.46
C LEU A 104 12.63 -7.92 20.52
N TRP A 105 13.60 -8.71 20.09
CA TRP A 105 14.49 -9.45 20.97
C TRP A 105 15.71 -8.60 21.32
N ILE A 106 16.10 -8.58 22.62
CA ILE A 106 17.25 -7.89 23.17
C ILE A 106 18.09 -8.95 23.88
N GLY A 107 19.25 -9.27 23.32
CA GLY A 107 20.08 -10.43 23.71
C GLY A 107 20.77 -10.35 25.06
N GLU A 108 20.69 -9.22 25.76
CA GLU A 108 21.28 -9.03 27.08
C GLU A 108 20.28 -8.37 28.05
N LYS A 109 20.52 -8.58 29.34
CA LYS A 109 19.77 -7.87 30.39
C LYS A 109 20.23 -6.43 30.45
N ILE A 110 19.32 -5.51 30.20
CA ILE A 110 19.49 -4.07 30.33
C ILE A 110 18.73 -3.56 31.57
N PRO A 111 19.11 -2.38 32.14
CA PRO A 111 18.33 -1.77 33.20
C PRO A 111 16.85 -1.61 32.79
N MET A 112 15.94 -1.90 33.72
CA MET A 112 14.48 -1.85 33.44
C MET A 112 14.02 -0.48 32.96
N SER A 113 14.63 0.63 33.43
CA SER A 113 14.35 1.97 32.92
C SER A 113 14.62 2.09 31.41
N ARG A 114 15.72 1.50 30.92
CA ARG A 114 16.06 1.48 29.50
C ARG A 114 15.13 0.54 28.72
N CYS A 115 14.76 -0.60 29.30
CA CYS A 115 13.78 -1.52 28.71
C CYS A 115 12.42 -0.84 28.53
N TYR A 116 11.94 -0.08 29.52
CA TYR A 116 10.70 0.70 29.41
C TYR A 116 10.80 1.81 28.34
N LEU A 117 11.94 2.50 28.25
CA LEU A 117 12.15 3.52 27.23
C LEU A 117 12.07 2.91 25.82
N VAL A 118 12.78 1.81 25.60
CA VAL A 118 12.72 1.07 24.31
C VAL A 118 11.29 0.61 24.03
N GLY A 119 10.60 0.04 25.00
CA GLY A 119 9.20 -0.38 24.88
C GLY A 119 8.28 0.78 24.51
N HIS A 120 8.49 1.96 25.09
CA HIS A 120 7.73 3.16 24.73
C HIS A 120 8.00 3.58 23.27
N LEU A 121 9.25 3.63 22.84
CA LEU A 121 9.61 4.01 21.47
C LEU A 121 9.08 3.01 20.43
N ILE A 122 9.11 1.72 20.74
CA ILE A 122 8.51 0.69 19.90
C ILE A 122 6.99 0.88 19.79
N ASN A 123 6.31 1.27 20.88
CA ASN A 123 4.89 1.60 20.82
C ASN A 123 4.62 2.85 19.97
N VAL A 124 5.43 3.92 20.10
CA VAL A 124 5.32 5.13 19.26
C VAL A 124 5.53 4.75 17.77
N PHE A 125 6.57 3.99 17.47
CA PHE A 125 6.83 3.47 16.13
C PHE A 125 5.62 2.69 15.58
N TYR A 126 5.07 1.77 16.38
CA TYR A 126 3.92 0.97 15.97
C TYR A 126 2.67 1.81 15.73
N HIS A 127 2.41 2.81 16.60
CA HIS A 127 1.29 3.74 16.38
C HIS A 127 1.47 4.57 15.12
N GLN A 128 2.68 5.06 14.86
CA GLN A 128 2.97 5.79 13.62
C GLN A 128 2.82 4.89 12.39
N LEU A 129 3.29 3.65 12.45
CA LEU A 129 3.12 2.67 11.37
C LEU A 129 1.65 2.39 11.08
N ASN A 130 0.82 2.23 12.12
CA ASN A 130 -0.63 2.09 11.96
C ASN A 130 -1.28 3.34 11.36
N THR A 131 -0.83 4.53 11.77
CA THR A 131 -1.34 5.79 11.23
C THR A 131 -1.03 5.90 9.74
N LEU A 132 0.20 5.57 9.33
CA LEU A 132 0.59 5.54 7.93
C LEU A 132 -0.21 4.49 7.15
N ALA A 133 -0.39 3.29 7.70
CA ALA A 133 -1.17 2.24 7.06
C ALA A 133 -2.66 2.65 6.89
N LEU A 134 -3.26 3.31 7.89
CA LEU A 134 -4.63 3.83 7.78
C LEU A 134 -4.73 5.00 6.81
N SER A 135 -3.67 5.82 6.69
CA SER A 135 -3.63 6.94 5.73
C SER A 135 -3.50 6.49 4.27
N ARG A 136 -3.24 5.19 4.02
CA ARG A 136 -3.09 4.61 2.68
C ARG A 136 -4.39 4.15 2.05
N ILE A 137 -5.46 4.09 2.83
CA ILE A 137 -6.74 3.51 2.41
C ILE A 137 -7.79 4.61 2.28
N ASP A 138 -8.61 4.52 1.25
CA ASP A 138 -9.81 5.33 1.13
C ASP A 138 -10.87 4.87 2.16
N PRO A 139 -11.39 5.77 3.00
CA PRO A 139 -12.27 5.38 4.11
C PRO A 139 -13.63 4.84 3.65
N LEU A 140 -14.13 5.22 2.47
CA LEU A 140 -15.38 4.73 1.93
C LEU A 140 -15.21 3.34 1.32
N THR A 141 -14.32 3.21 0.33
CA THR A 141 -14.24 1.99 -0.50
C THR A 141 -13.29 0.92 0.07
N GLN A 142 -12.45 1.28 1.05
CA GLN A 142 -11.39 0.42 1.60
C GLN A 142 -10.38 -0.05 0.53
N LEU A 143 -10.32 0.64 -0.60
CA LEU A 143 -9.25 0.52 -1.58
C LEU A 143 -8.05 1.38 -1.17
N LEU A 144 -6.92 1.18 -1.81
CA LEU A 144 -5.79 2.09 -1.67
C LEU A 144 -6.21 3.49 -2.17
N ASN A 145 -5.68 4.54 -1.54
CA ASN A 145 -5.99 5.91 -1.93
C ASN A 145 -4.97 6.48 -2.93
N ARG A 146 -5.22 7.70 -3.43
CA ARG A 146 -4.37 8.40 -4.38
C ARG A 146 -2.93 8.58 -3.89
N GLN A 147 -2.72 8.90 -2.61
CA GLN A 147 -1.37 9.08 -2.08
C GLN A 147 -0.55 7.78 -2.16
N THR A 148 -1.19 6.65 -1.88
CA THR A 148 -0.55 5.33 -1.99
C THR A 148 -0.26 4.95 -3.44
N PHE A 149 -1.04 5.47 -4.40
CA PHE A 149 -0.79 5.26 -5.82
C PHE A 149 0.57 5.84 -6.24
N ASP A 150 0.86 7.09 -5.91
CA ASP A 150 2.14 7.73 -6.25
C ASP A 150 3.33 6.95 -5.66
N ASP A 151 3.23 6.54 -4.38
CA ASP A 151 4.25 5.74 -3.71
C ASP A 151 4.47 4.39 -4.43
N LYS A 152 3.38 3.74 -4.87
CA LYS A 152 3.46 2.44 -5.55
C LYS A 152 4.05 2.51 -6.95
N VAL A 153 3.74 3.55 -7.72
CA VAL A 153 4.37 3.76 -9.04
C VAL A 153 5.87 3.94 -8.87
N ILE A 154 6.31 4.77 -7.91
CA ILE A 154 7.74 4.97 -7.62
C ILE A 154 8.40 3.64 -7.19
N GLU A 155 7.77 2.87 -6.31
CA GLU A 155 8.26 1.57 -5.84
C GLU A 155 8.48 0.58 -7.00
N ILE A 156 7.54 0.53 -7.94
CA ILE A 156 7.61 -0.35 -9.13
C ILE A 156 8.73 0.12 -10.08
N THR A 157 8.81 1.43 -10.36
CA THR A 157 9.78 1.98 -11.33
C THR A 157 11.21 2.01 -10.81
N THR A 158 11.42 2.11 -9.49
CA THR A 158 12.77 2.11 -8.90
C THR A 158 13.32 0.70 -8.64
N GLY A 159 12.52 -0.35 -8.83
CA GLY A 159 12.91 -1.72 -8.56
C GLY A 159 13.02 -2.06 -7.06
N ASP A 160 12.67 -1.13 -6.17
CA ASP A 160 12.56 -1.37 -4.72
C ASP A 160 11.32 -2.20 -4.36
N GLY A 161 10.43 -2.43 -5.32
CA GLY A 161 9.27 -3.31 -5.18
C GLY A 161 9.69 -4.77 -5.19
N PHE A 162 9.10 -5.57 -4.30
CA PHE A 162 9.29 -7.01 -4.22
C PHE A 162 9.10 -7.67 -5.59
N ILE A 163 10.19 -7.86 -6.34
CA ILE A 163 10.23 -8.76 -7.48
C ILE A 163 10.15 -10.17 -6.88
N VAL A 164 8.95 -10.72 -6.82
CA VAL A 164 8.80 -12.16 -6.67
C VAL A 164 9.13 -12.74 -8.05
N GLU A 165 10.41 -13.08 -8.25
CA GLU A 165 10.85 -13.91 -9.35
C GLU A 165 10.07 -15.23 -9.31
N ARG A 166 9.03 -15.32 -10.10
CA ARG A 166 8.43 -16.60 -10.47
C ARG A 166 9.10 -17.05 -11.76
N GLU A 167 10.16 -17.82 -11.64
CA GLU A 167 10.98 -18.39 -12.72
C GLU A 167 10.23 -19.21 -13.78
N GLN A 168 8.91 -19.32 -13.75
CA GLN A 168 8.14 -20.22 -14.63
C GLN A 168 7.01 -19.56 -15.44
N GLN A 169 6.78 -18.25 -15.32
CA GLN A 169 5.70 -17.60 -16.07
C GLN A 169 6.24 -16.36 -16.77
N GLY A 170 6.70 -16.45 -18.00
CA GLY A 170 7.10 -15.40 -18.95
C GLY A 170 7.26 -13.96 -18.43
N ILE A 171 7.94 -13.13 -19.17
CA ILE A 171 8.11 -11.69 -18.81
C ILE A 171 6.74 -11.05 -18.75
N ARG A 172 6.43 -10.33 -17.69
CA ARG A 172 5.23 -9.50 -17.54
C ARG A 172 5.62 -8.05 -17.37
N HIS A 173 4.82 -7.18 -17.93
CA HIS A 173 4.97 -5.74 -17.87
C HIS A 173 3.90 -5.14 -16.97
N TRP A 174 4.23 -4.06 -16.28
CA TRP A 174 3.27 -3.29 -15.51
C TRP A 174 2.46 -2.36 -16.42
N TYR A 175 1.18 -2.24 -16.14
CA TYR A 175 0.25 -1.34 -16.80
C TYR A 175 -0.47 -0.49 -15.77
N LEU A 176 -0.75 0.77 -16.13
CA LEU A 176 -1.69 1.62 -15.43
C LEU A 176 -3.00 1.67 -16.20
N ALA A 177 -4.13 1.43 -15.52
CA ALA A 177 -5.45 1.71 -16.04
C ALA A 177 -6.17 2.72 -15.14
N LEU A 178 -6.74 3.77 -15.73
CA LEU A 178 -7.64 4.72 -15.10
C LEU A 178 -9.08 4.39 -15.49
N PHE A 179 -9.97 4.43 -14.51
CA PHE A 179 -11.38 4.11 -14.63
C PHE A 179 -12.22 5.30 -14.16
N ASP A 180 -13.31 5.55 -14.85
CA ASP A 180 -14.27 6.57 -14.44
C ASP A 180 -15.69 6.05 -14.65
N ILE A 181 -16.55 6.30 -13.65
CA ILE A 181 -17.97 5.87 -13.72
C ILE A 181 -18.73 6.81 -14.64
N ASP A 182 -19.23 6.27 -15.74
CA ASP A 182 -19.97 7.04 -16.72
C ASP A 182 -21.23 7.66 -16.14
N HIS A 183 -21.36 8.97 -16.28
CA HIS A 183 -22.53 9.74 -15.81
C HIS A 183 -22.79 9.67 -14.30
N PHE A 184 -21.78 9.48 -13.46
CA PHE A 184 -21.93 9.36 -12.01
C PHE A 184 -22.62 10.59 -11.38
N LYS A 185 -22.36 11.78 -11.90
CA LYS A 185 -23.08 12.99 -11.48
C LYS A 185 -24.60 12.83 -11.62
N VAL A 186 -25.08 12.20 -12.69
CA VAL A 186 -26.53 11.96 -12.90
C VAL A 186 -27.08 11.00 -11.84
N VAL A 187 -26.29 10.03 -11.40
CA VAL A 187 -26.66 9.15 -10.29
C VAL A 187 -26.86 9.97 -9.01
N ASN A 188 -25.88 10.81 -8.66
CA ASN A 188 -25.99 11.68 -7.48
C ASN A 188 -27.16 12.66 -7.56
N ASP A 189 -27.38 13.27 -8.72
CA ASP A 189 -28.46 14.24 -8.92
C ASP A 189 -29.85 13.59 -8.82
N ASN A 190 -30.02 12.35 -9.27
CA ASN A 190 -31.30 11.64 -9.27
C ASN A 190 -31.60 10.86 -7.99
N PHE A 191 -30.58 10.27 -7.36
CA PHE A 191 -30.76 9.32 -6.25
C PHE A 191 -30.11 9.82 -4.94
N GLY A 192 -29.35 10.93 -4.98
CA GLY A 192 -28.65 11.48 -3.84
C GLY A 192 -27.30 10.82 -3.55
N HIS A 193 -26.47 11.49 -2.76
CA HIS A 193 -25.09 11.08 -2.47
C HIS A 193 -24.99 9.72 -1.74
N VAL A 194 -25.98 9.36 -0.93
CA VAL A 194 -25.97 8.07 -0.21
C VAL A 194 -25.99 6.89 -1.20
N ILE A 195 -26.82 6.99 -2.25
CA ILE A 195 -26.86 5.97 -3.30
C ILE A 195 -25.61 6.05 -4.19
N GLY A 196 -25.07 7.25 -4.44
CA GLY A 196 -23.77 7.42 -5.07
C GLY A 196 -22.65 6.70 -4.33
N ASP A 197 -22.61 6.84 -3.00
CA ASP A 197 -21.63 6.14 -2.16
C ASP A 197 -21.80 4.61 -2.23
N GLU A 198 -23.04 4.10 -2.26
CA GLU A 198 -23.32 2.67 -2.45
C GLU A 198 -22.83 2.18 -3.82
N VAL A 199 -23.03 2.95 -4.88
CA VAL A 199 -22.50 2.67 -6.22
C VAL A 199 -20.97 2.60 -6.19
N LEU A 200 -20.30 3.57 -5.55
CA LEU A 200 -18.83 3.56 -5.41
C LEU A 200 -18.33 2.31 -4.69
N LEU A 201 -18.98 1.89 -3.61
CA LEU A 201 -18.67 0.66 -2.87
C LEU A 201 -18.79 -0.58 -3.75
N LEU A 202 -19.89 -0.68 -4.52
CA LEU A 202 -20.14 -1.83 -5.39
C LEU A 202 -19.15 -1.88 -6.57
N VAL A 203 -18.84 -0.74 -7.20
CA VAL A 203 -17.81 -0.67 -8.25
C VAL A 203 -16.46 -1.06 -7.69
N ALA A 204 -16.07 -0.54 -6.52
CA ALA A 204 -14.83 -0.91 -5.84
C ALA A 204 -14.73 -2.42 -5.60
N GLN A 205 -15.85 -3.06 -5.17
CA GLN A 205 -15.91 -4.51 -4.98
C GLN A 205 -15.75 -5.26 -6.31
N GLN A 206 -16.43 -4.82 -7.39
CA GLN A 206 -16.27 -5.43 -8.72
C GLN A 206 -14.82 -5.34 -9.21
N LEU A 207 -14.15 -4.20 -9.04
CA LEU A 207 -12.75 -4.07 -9.38
C LEU A 207 -11.89 -5.05 -8.56
N LYS A 208 -12.03 -5.06 -7.24
CA LYS A 208 -11.26 -5.92 -6.35
C LYS A 208 -11.42 -7.42 -6.65
N ASP A 209 -12.62 -7.85 -7.03
CA ASP A 209 -12.92 -9.25 -7.32
C ASP A 209 -12.40 -9.70 -8.70
N ASN A 210 -12.12 -8.76 -9.61
CA ASN A 210 -11.67 -9.05 -10.96
C ASN A 210 -10.17 -8.88 -11.20
N PHE A 211 -9.43 -8.28 -10.26
CA PHE A 211 -7.98 -8.21 -10.27
C PHE A 211 -7.37 -9.20 -9.29
N ARG A 212 -6.08 -9.51 -9.46
CA ARG A 212 -5.35 -10.47 -8.63
C ARG A 212 -4.94 -9.84 -7.30
N ALA A 213 -4.54 -10.67 -6.34
CA ALA A 213 -4.05 -10.19 -5.04
C ALA A 213 -2.73 -9.39 -5.13
N GLU A 214 -1.95 -9.63 -6.19
CA GLU A 214 -0.72 -8.91 -6.51
C GLU A 214 -0.93 -7.60 -7.27
N ASP A 215 -2.14 -7.35 -7.81
CA ASP A 215 -2.50 -6.11 -8.47
C ASP A 215 -2.95 -5.07 -7.44
N PHE A 216 -2.72 -3.80 -7.72
CA PHE A 216 -3.06 -2.72 -6.79
C PHE A 216 -4.26 -1.93 -7.31
N VAL A 217 -5.35 -1.91 -6.55
CA VAL A 217 -6.58 -1.20 -6.87
C VAL A 217 -6.72 0.02 -5.97
N PHE A 218 -6.94 1.19 -6.57
CA PHE A 218 -6.97 2.48 -5.89
C PHE A 218 -8.29 3.21 -6.15
N ARG A 219 -8.77 3.97 -5.17
CA ARG A 219 -9.66 5.08 -5.42
C ARG A 219 -8.84 6.32 -5.67
N TYR A 220 -8.80 6.78 -6.92
CA TYR A 220 -7.92 7.85 -7.37
C TYR A 220 -8.52 9.25 -7.18
N GLY A 221 -9.84 9.37 -7.37
CA GLY A 221 -10.61 10.60 -7.22
C GLY A 221 -12.01 10.34 -6.65
N GLY A 222 -12.93 11.27 -6.85
CA GLY A 222 -14.32 11.14 -6.38
C GLY A 222 -15.02 9.90 -6.93
N GLU A 223 -15.07 9.79 -8.26
CA GLU A 223 -15.68 8.70 -9.03
C GLU A 223 -14.66 7.95 -9.90
N GLU A 224 -13.37 8.25 -9.69
CA GLU A 224 -12.25 7.72 -10.45
C GLU A 224 -11.51 6.65 -9.66
N PHE A 225 -11.13 5.58 -10.36
CA PHE A 225 -10.33 4.49 -9.83
C PHE A 225 -9.08 4.31 -10.69
N ALA A 226 -8.03 3.77 -10.09
CA ALA A 226 -6.82 3.39 -10.80
C ALA A 226 -6.45 1.95 -10.46
N VAL A 227 -5.81 1.25 -11.39
CA VAL A 227 -5.27 -0.09 -11.15
C VAL A 227 -3.88 -0.19 -11.75
N LEU A 228 -2.92 -0.62 -10.93
CA LEU A 228 -1.62 -1.08 -11.38
C LEU A 228 -1.64 -2.60 -11.42
N PHE A 229 -1.42 -3.19 -12.60
CA PHE A 229 -1.52 -4.63 -12.81
C PHE A 229 -0.48 -5.14 -13.79
N GLN A 230 -0.24 -6.44 -13.77
CA GLN A 230 0.73 -7.09 -14.66
C GLN A 230 0.06 -7.86 -15.78
N SER A 231 0.55 -7.66 -17.02
CA SER A 231 0.15 -8.40 -18.21
C SER A 231 1.36 -8.78 -19.07
N HIS A 232 1.22 -9.77 -19.96
CA HIS A 232 2.28 -10.15 -20.88
C HIS A 232 2.43 -9.16 -22.05
N ASP A 233 1.31 -8.60 -22.50
CA ASP A 233 1.24 -7.64 -23.60
C ASP A 233 -0.01 -6.74 -23.46
N GLY A 234 -0.10 -5.71 -24.32
CA GLY A 234 -1.23 -4.79 -24.40
C GLY A 234 -2.53 -5.47 -24.79
N ASP A 235 -2.48 -6.48 -25.65
CA ASP A 235 -3.67 -7.25 -26.06
C ASP A 235 -4.27 -8.03 -24.89
N GLU A 236 -3.45 -8.68 -24.06
CA GLU A 236 -3.92 -9.35 -22.85
C GLU A 236 -4.48 -8.32 -21.84
N ALA A 237 -3.79 -7.18 -21.66
CA ALA A 237 -4.25 -6.08 -20.82
C ALA A 237 -5.62 -5.58 -21.29
N ASN A 238 -5.78 -5.30 -22.56
CA ASN A 238 -7.04 -4.87 -23.17
C ASN A 238 -8.18 -5.89 -22.97
N ARG A 239 -7.91 -7.19 -23.17
CA ARG A 239 -8.89 -8.27 -22.90
C ARG A 239 -9.33 -8.32 -21.42
N LEU A 240 -8.37 -8.20 -20.47
CA LEU A 240 -8.66 -8.15 -19.04
C LEU A 240 -9.56 -6.96 -18.71
N LEU A 241 -9.19 -5.76 -19.17
CA LEU A 241 -9.93 -4.53 -18.91
C LEU A 241 -11.33 -4.54 -19.54
N ASN A 242 -11.48 -5.07 -20.76
CA ASN A 242 -12.79 -5.26 -21.38
C ASN A 242 -13.68 -6.26 -20.62
N ARG A 243 -13.11 -7.30 -20.04
CA ARG A 243 -13.85 -8.21 -19.15
C ARG A 243 -14.36 -7.45 -17.92
N VAL A 244 -13.51 -6.68 -17.25
CA VAL A 244 -13.89 -5.86 -16.09
C VAL A 244 -15.00 -4.88 -16.45
N ARG A 245 -14.84 -4.15 -17.56
CA ARG A 245 -15.84 -3.22 -18.09
C ARG A 245 -17.19 -3.92 -18.29
N SER A 246 -17.19 -5.11 -18.89
CA SER A 246 -18.43 -5.88 -19.15
C SER A 246 -19.08 -6.35 -17.84
N VAL A 247 -18.31 -6.83 -16.87
CA VAL A 247 -18.81 -7.23 -15.54
C VAL A 247 -19.53 -6.07 -14.88
N VAL A 248 -18.95 -4.86 -14.89
CA VAL A 248 -19.59 -3.67 -14.32
C VAL A 248 -20.86 -3.29 -15.10
N ALA A 249 -20.81 -3.32 -16.44
CA ALA A 249 -21.97 -2.96 -17.29
C ALA A 249 -23.14 -3.93 -17.13
N GLU A 250 -22.88 -5.21 -16.85
CA GLU A 250 -23.88 -6.26 -16.64
C GLU A 250 -24.38 -6.35 -15.19
N PHE A 251 -23.64 -5.72 -14.25
CA PHE A 251 -24.02 -5.74 -12.84
C PHE A 251 -25.29 -4.95 -12.59
N ASN A 252 -26.23 -5.52 -11.83
CA ASN A 252 -27.47 -4.87 -11.45
C ASN A 252 -27.28 -4.08 -10.16
N PHE A 253 -26.98 -2.78 -10.29
CA PHE A 253 -26.81 -1.89 -9.14
C PHE A 253 -28.16 -1.62 -8.48
N PRO A 254 -28.30 -1.81 -7.17
CA PRO A 254 -29.54 -1.49 -6.47
C PRO A 254 -30.00 -0.05 -6.77
N GLN A 255 -31.29 0.17 -7.04
CA GLN A 255 -31.94 1.45 -7.34
C GLN A 255 -31.49 2.14 -8.64
N VAL A 256 -30.23 1.98 -9.08
CA VAL A 256 -29.68 2.62 -10.30
C VAL A 256 -29.82 1.73 -11.53
N ASN A 257 -29.98 0.40 -11.33
CA ASN A 257 -30.01 -0.67 -12.33
C ASN A 257 -28.64 -0.86 -13.01
N HIS A 258 -28.40 -0.23 -14.16
CA HIS A 258 -27.15 -0.40 -14.91
C HIS A 258 -26.38 0.92 -15.01
N LEU A 259 -25.10 0.83 -14.87
CA LEU A 259 -24.14 1.90 -15.16
C LEU A 259 -22.94 1.31 -15.89
N THR A 260 -22.16 2.16 -16.51
CA THR A 260 -20.97 1.75 -17.22
C THR A 260 -19.73 2.49 -16.72
N ILE A 261 -18.57 2.01 -17.11
CA ILE A 261 -17.29 2.64 -16.84
C ILE A 261 -16.52 2.83 -18.14
N SER A 262 -15.82 3.95 -18.25
CA SER A 262 -14.82 4.19 -19.28
C SER A 262 -13.44 3.93 -18.72
N ILE A 263 -12.53 3.39 -19.53
CA ILE A 263 -11.20 2.96 -19.12
C ILE A 263 -10.17 3.47 -20.13
N GLY A 264 -9.10 4.12 -19.62
CA GLY A 264 -7.90 4.41 -20.40
C GLY A 264 -6.71 3.71 -19.75
N PHE A 265 -5.82 3.11 -20.54
CA PHE A 265 -4.64 2.45 -19.99
C PHE A 265 -3.39 2.70 -20.82
N THR A 266 -2.23 2.53 -20.18
CA THR A 266 -0.91 2.65 -20.80
C THR A 266 0.08 1.67 -20.15
N LEU A 267 1.15 1.35 -20.88
CA LEU A 267 2.29 0.59 -20.38
C LEU A 267 3.09 1.44 -19.39
N LEU A 268 3.48 0.86 -18.26
CA LEU A 268 4.42 1.48 -17.33
C LEU A 268 5.84 1.11 -17.75
N ASP A 269 6.54 2.06 -18.34
CA ASP A 269 7.92 1.92 -18.78
C ASP A 269 8.90 2.41 -17.70
N ASP A 270 10.11 1.85 -17.65
CA ASP A 270 11.14 2.07 -16.61
C ASP A 270 11.62 3.54 -16.48
N ILE A 271 11.24 4.41 -17.40
CA ILE A 271 11.72 5.81 -17.48
C ILE A 271 10.62 6.85 -17.17
N CYS A 272 9.37 6.42 -16.97
CA CYS A 272 8.25 7.35 -16.82
C CYS A 272 8.25 8.07 -15.46
N GLN A 273 8.09 9.39 -15.50
CA GLN A 273 7.63 10.13 -14.33
C GLN A 273 6.15 9.78 -14.06
N VAL A 274 5.78 9.70 -12.78
CA VAL A 274 4.38 9.40 -12.38
C VAL A 274 3.37 10.29 -13.11
N SER A 275 3.71 11.58 -13.28
CA SER A 275 2.86 12.55 -13.97
C SER A 275 2.67 12.26 -15.46
N GLU A 276 3.70 11.75 -16.15
CA GLU A 276 3.61 11.38 -17.58
C GLU A 276 2.77 10.13 -17.74
N LEU A 277 2.99 9.11 -16.92
CA LEU A 277 2.22 7.87 -16.91
C LEU A 277 0.71 8.15 -16.70
N VAL A 278 0.38 8.98 -15.73
CA VAL A 278 -1.01 9.38 -15.45
C VAL A 278 -1.59 10.17 -16.61
N HIS A 279 -0.81 11.08 -17.21
CA HIS A 279 -1.26 11.88 -18.34
C HIS A 279 -1.60 11.02 -19.57
N GLU A 280 -0.80 10.02 -19.88
CA GLU A 280 -1.06 9.07 -20.99
C GLU A 280 -2.36 8.29 -20.77
N ALA A 281 -2.53 7.70 -19.58
CA ALA A 281 -3.75 6.97 -19.24
C ALA A 281 -4.99 7.89 -19.23
N ASP A 282 -4.84 9.15 -18.80
CA ASP A 282 -5.93 10.14 -18.80
C ASP A 282 -6.33 10.55 -20.21
N LEU A 283 -5.37 10.73 -21.14
CA LEU A 283 -5.66 10.98 -22.55
C LEU A 283 -6.46 9.82 -23.18
N ALA A 284 -6.08 8.58 -22.86
CA ALA A 284 -6.81 7.40 -23.31
C ALA A 284 -8.23 7.36 -22.72
N LEU A 285 -8.38 7.64 -21.42
CA LEU A 285 -9.68 7.71 -20.75
C LEU A 285 -10.57 8.83 -21.32
N TYR A 286 -9.99 9.99 -21.56
CA TYR A 286 -10.70 11.11 -22.19
C TYR A 286 -11.19 10.72 -23.59
N HIS A 287 -10.36 10.03 -24.39
CA HIS A 287 -10.77 9.50 -25.69
C HIS A 287 -11.93 8.51 -25.55
N ALA A 288 -11.90 7.61 -24.58
CA ALA A 288 -13.00 6.68 -24.28
C ALA A 288 -14.30 7.43 -23.99
N LYS A 289 -14.27 8.47 -23.14
CA LYS A 289 -15.42 9.30 -22.81
C LYS A 289 -15.99 10.07 -24.00
N LYS A 290 -15.12 10.61 -24.89
CA LYS A 290 -15.54 11.37 -26.07
C LYS A 290 -16.15 10.50 -27.16
N HIS A 291 -15.74 9.25 -27.27
CA HIS A 291 -16.18 8.36 -28.35
C HIS A 291 -17.33 7.42 -27.96
N GLY A 292 -18.13 7.81 -26.95
CA GLY A 292 -19.39 7.11 -26.60
C GLY A 292 -19.35 6.33 -25.31
N ARG A 293 -18.28 6.48 -24.50
CA ARG A 293 -18.15 5.84 -23.17
C ARG A 293 -18.19 4.31 -23.22
N ASN A 294 -18.29 3.65 -22.05
CA ASN A 294 -18.40 2.20 -21.93
C ASN A 294 -17.39 1.45 -22.79
N ARG A 295 -16.12 1.82 -22.73
CA ARG A 295 -15.04 1.23 -23.54
C ARG A 295 -13.69 1.32 -22.88
N VAL A 296 -12.79 0.51 -23.37
CA VAL A 296 -11.37 0.52 -23.04
C VAL A 296 -10.63 1.16 -24.21
N VAL A 297 -9.65 2.00 -23.92
CA VAL A 297 -8.76 2.62 -24.91
C VAL A 297 -7.32 2.44 -24.43
N ASP A 298 -6.46 1.96 -25.31
CA ASP A 298 -5.02 1.91 -25.13
C ASP A 298 -4.40 3.23 -25.61
N PHE A 299 -3.52 3.83 -24.80
CA PHE A 299 -2.81 5.04 -25.18
C PHE A 299 -1.94 4.82 -26.43
N GLU A 300 -1.30 3.66 -26.56
CA GLU A 300 -0.48 3.33 -27.75
C GLU A 300 -1.30 3.36 -29.05
N GLU A 301 -2.57 2.93 -29.02
CA GLU A 301 -3.46 2.93 -30.18
C GLU A 301 -3.84 4.36 -30.64
N LEU A 302 -3.71 5.38 -29.77
CA LEU A 302 -4.02 6.76 -30.14
C LEU A 302 -3.00 7.36 -31.12
N GLY A 303 -1.85 6.71 -31.34
CA GLY A 303 -0.80 7.19 -32.25
C GLY A 303 -0.14 8.51 -31.82
N ILE A 304 -0.37 8.95 -30.59
CA ILE A 304 0.10 10.24 -30.05
C ILE A 304 1.52 10.13 -29.49
N ALA A 305 2.07 8.94 -29.35
CA ALA A 305 3.39 8.65 -28.78
C ALA A 305 4.58 9.44 -29.39
N GLY A 306 4.37 10.18 -30.48
CA GLY A 306 5.37 11.07 -31.09
C GLY A 306 5.11 12.57 -30.95
N GLN A 307 3.94 13.01 -30.47
CA GLN A 307 3.53 14.42 -30.44
C GLN A 307 3.42 15.04 -29.03
N ALA A 308 3.42 14.27 -27.95
CA ALA A 308 3.26 14.76 -26.58
C ALA A 308 4.44 15.62 -26.05
N LYS A 309 5.48 15.89 -26.85
CA LYS A 309 6.56 16.83 -26.53
C LYS A 309 6.32 18.27 -26.99
N ALA A 310 5.19 18.61 -27.58
CA ALA A 310 5.04 19.88 -28.29
C ALA A 310 3.87 20.80 -27.88
N GLU A 311 2.93 20.43 -27.01
CA GLU A 311 1.86 21.36 -26.64
C GLU A 311 1.47 21.26 -25.16
N THR A 312 2.14 22.07 -24.36
CA THR A 312 1.73 22.43 -22.99
C THR A 312 0.64 23.51 -23.07
N ASP A 313 -0.59 23.13 -23.34
CA ASP A 313 -1.75 24.00 -23.15
C ASP A 313 -3.03 23.15 -23.04
N ILE A 314 -3.22 22.51 -21.90
CA ILE A 314 -4.55 22.05 -21.49
C ILE A 314 -4.79 22.60 -20.08
N GLU A 315 -5.74 23.54 -19.99
CA GLU A 315 -6.26 24.06 -18.73
C GLU A 315 -6.86 22.90 -17.91
N LEU A 316 -6.30 22.70 -16.73
CA LEU A 316 -6.82 21.80 -15.70
C LEU A 316 -8.10 22.41 -15.11
N PHE A 317 -9.22 21.77 -15.30
CA PHE A 317 -10.48 22.05 -14.60
C PHE A 317 -10.61 21.25 -13.32
#